data_49d14b198c399c41f1d6da95588abed1
#
_entry.id   49d14b198c399c41f1d6da95588abed1
#
_cell.length_a   1.000
_cell.length_b   1.000
_cell.length_c   1.000
_cell.angle_alpha   90.00
_cell.angle_beta   90.00
_cell.angle_gamma   90.00
#
_symmetry.space_group_name_H-M   'P 1'
#
loop_
_entity.id
_entity.type
_entity.pdbx_description
1 polymer ?
#
loop_
_entity_poly.entity_id
_entity_poly.type
_entity_poly.pdbx_seq_one_letter_code
_entity_poly.pdbx_strand_id
1 'polypeptide(L)'
;MANNYKNSTILSEYSHDRYIDFRSDTLTMPSFEMLQAIQTAKLGDDVYEEDIEVLELQRYAAELLDKEASLFFPSGTQSNLTAILSHCQRGEEALIGRDYHTNLYEARGASVLGGVGICPIDMNENGGLILDDMVSQIKDDDPHYAVTKLLCLENTVSGQVQPQKQIDALAKAAHGRGLSVHLDGARLFNAHIHSGLSPKELTRNCDSVSICLSKGLGAPVGSLLVSSNEVIAKAKRIRKILGGSMRQVGVIASCGMYALKNNIARLQEDHENAKLLA
;
A
#
# COMPACT_ATOMS: atom_id res chain seq x y z
N MET A 1 16.82 16.22 -5.48
CA MET A 1 15.87 16.57 -4.41
C MET A 1 16.67 16.82 -3.14
N ALA A 2 16.67 18.05 -2.65
CA ALA A 2 17.46 18.42 -1.48
C ALA A 2 16.73 17.92 -0.22
N ASN A 3 17.48 17.28 0.57
CA ASN A 3 17.39 16.88 1.96
C ASN A 3 16.31 17.60 2.82
N ASN A 4 15.04 17.25 2.66
CA ASN A 4 13.92 17.81 3.45
C ASN A 4 13.90 17.32 4.93
N TYR A 5 14.86 16.50 5.34
CA TYR A 5 14.95 15.95 6.71
C TYR A 5 15.84 16.77 7.66
N LYS A 6 16.42 17.88 7.22
CA LYS A 6 17.41 18.61 8.03
C LYS A 6 16.83 19.62 9.03
N ASN A 7 15.52 19.79 9.15
CA ASN A 7 14.94 20.81 10.04
C ASN A 7 14.07 20.21 11.16
N SER A 8 14.57 19.19 11.84
CA SER A 8 13.91 18.69 13.07
C SER A 8 14.02 19.60 14.29
N THR A 9 14.73 20.73 14.17
CA THR A 9 14.96 21.68 15.27
C THR A 9 13.85 22.73 15.42
N ILE A 10 12.80 22.70 14.59
CA ILE A 10 11.76 23.75 14.59
C ILE A 10 10.45 23.28 15.25
N LEU A 11 10.46 22.19 15.99
CA LEU A 11 9.23 21.66 16.63
C LEU A 11 8.66 22.55 17.74
N SER A 12 9.42 23.51 18.27
CA SER A 12 8.94 24.44 19.31
C SER A 12 8.20 25.68 18.79
N GLU A 13 8.24 25.93 17.48
CA GLU A 13 7.61 27.11 16.85
C GLU A 13 6.46 26.76 15.87
N TYR A 14 6.18 25.48 15.63
CA TYR A 14 5.05 25.06 14.82
C TYR A 14 3.74 25.17 15.63
N SER A 15 3.13 26.33 15.62
CA SER A 15 1.67 26.38 15.76
C SER A 15 1.11 26.01 14.37
N HIS A 16 0.36 24.90 14.28
CA HIS A 16 -0.35 24.48 13.06
C HIS A 16 -1.22 25.61 12.46
N ASP A 17 -1.47 26.67 13.21
CA ASP A 17 -2.31 27.80 12.82
C ASP A 17 -1.58 28.84 11.92
N ARG A 18 -0.29 28.69 11.66
CA ARG A 18 0.50 29.71 10.92
C ARG A 18 0.90 29.31 9.50
N TYR A 19 0.84 28.02 9.15
CA TYR A 19 1.36 27.57 7.86
C TYR A 19 0.37 26.60 7.20
N ILE A 20 0.06 26.85 5.93
CA ILE A 20 -0.66 25.90 5.08
C ILE A 20 0.41 25.05 4.40
N ASP A 21 0.41 23.73 4.69
CA ASP A 21 1.44 22.81 4.23
C ASP A 21 0.94 21.93 3.07
N PHE A 22 1.51 22.13 1.89
CA PHE A 22 1.16 21.40 0.67
C PHE A 22 2.18 20.30 0.30
N ARG A 23 3.07 19.89 1.20
CA ARG A 23 4.12 18.92 0.87
C ARG A 23 3.58 17.53 0.57
N SER A 24 2.64 17.02 1.37
CA SER A 24 2.12 15.66 1.24
C SER A 24 0.86 15.44 2.09
N ASP A 25 -0.03 14.56 1.63
CA ASP A 25 -1.17 14.07 2.39
C ASP A 25 -0.76 13.19 3.61
N THR A 26 0.50 12.79 3.69
CA THR A 26 1.05 12.11 4.89
C THR A 26 1.08 13.01 6.13
N LEU A 27 0.87 14.31 5.97
CA LEU A 27 0.75 15.29 7.05
C LEU A 27 -0.67 15.41 7.60
N THR A 28 -1.64 14.72 7.00
CA THR A 28 -3.04 14.71 7.46
C THR A 28 -3.10 14.22 8.91
N MET A 29 -3.70 15.04 9.77
CA MET A 29 -3.84 14.73 11.19
C MET A 29 -5.15 13.99 11.46
N PRO A 30 -5.20 13.09 12.45
CA PRO A 30 -6.44 12.46 12.87
C PRO A 30 -7.43 13.49 13.42
N SER A 31 -8.72 13.33 13.07
CA SER A 31 -9.78 14.17 13.62
C SER A 31 -10.04 13.86 15.09
N PHE A 32 -10.74 14.77 15.78
CA PHE A 32 -11.13 14.57 17.16
C PHE A 32 -11.97 13.30 17.34
N GLU A 33 -12.92 13.04 16.44
CA GLU A 33 -13.79 11.87 16.45
C GLU A 33 -13.00 10.57 16.22
N MET A 34 -12.00 10.61 15.35
CA MET A 34 -11.07 9.48 15.17
C MET A 34 -10.29 9.19 16.44
N LEU A 35 -9.79 10.22 17.15
CA LEU A 35 -9.08 10.06 18.42
C LEU A 35 -10.01 9.55 19.53
N GLN A 36 -11.30 9.90 19.51
CA GLN A 36 -12.29 9.33 20.44
C GLN A 36 -12.48 7.81 20.24
N ALA A 37 -12.34 7.30 19.02
CA ALA A 37 -12.43 5.86 18.77
C ALA A 37 -11.39 5.06 19.58
N ILE A 38 -10.22 5.65 19.87
CA ILE A 38 -9.18 5.04 20.70
C ILE A 38 -9.69 4.76 22.12
N GLN A 39 -10.49 5.68 22.67
CA GLN A 39 -10.95 5.59 24.08
C GLN A 39 -11.97 4.46 24.29
N THR A 40 -12.64 4.03 23.24
CA THR A 40 -13.66 2.98 23.29
C THR A 40 -13.20 1.65 22.70
N ALA A 41 -11.94 1.59 22.23
CA ALA A 41 -11.37 0.42 21.60
C ALA A 41 -11.32 -0.79 22.54
N LYS A 42 -11.74 -1.94 22.03
CA LYS A 42 -11.70 -3.23 22.76
C LYS A 42 -10.38 -3.92 22.46
N LEU A 43 -9.46 -3.79 23.39
CA LEU A 43 -8.09 -4.26 23.22
C LEU A 43 -7.90 -5.72 23.59
N GLY A 44 -7.02 -6.38 22.86
CA GLY A 44 -6.50 -7.71 23.10
C GLY A 44 -5.09 -7.86 22.56
N ASP A 45 -4.49 -9.03 22.65
CA ASP A 45 -3.16 -9.26 22.06
C ASP A 45 -3.29 -9.72 20.59
N ASP A 46 -2.84 -8.89 19.64
CA ASP A 46 -2.86 -9.21 18.18
C ASP A 46 -2.03 -10.46 17.83
N VAL A 47 -1.00 -10.77 18.63
CA VAL A 47 -0.18 -11.97 18.37
C VAL A 47 -0.95 -13.27 18.69
N TYR A 48 -1.87 -13.20 19.64
CA TYR A 48 -2.78 -14.30 19.98
C TYR A 48 -4.11 -14.25 19.20
N GLU A 49 -4.25 -13.27 18.29
CA GLU A 49 -5.50 -13.04 17.54
C GLU A 49 -6.71 -12.73 18.46
N GLU A 50 -6.47 -11.99 19.54
CA GLU A 50 -7.47 -11.62 20.54
C GLU A 50 -7.85 -10.12 20.47
N ASP A 51 -7.13 -9.29 19.69
CA ASP A 51 -7.44 -7.88 19.53
C ASP A 51 -8.62 -7.69 18.57
N ILE A 52 -9.79 -7.38 19.13
CA ILE A 52 -11.06 -7.32 18.38
C ILE A 52 -11.01 -6.21 17.33
N GLU A 53 -10.42 -5.06 17.64
CA GLU A 53 -10.34 -3.92 16.70
C GLU A 53 -9.50 -4.29 15.47
N VAL A 54 -8.41 -5.03 15.67
CA VAL A 54 -7.57 -5.52 14.57
C VAL A 54 -8.32 -6.54 13.72
N LEU A 55 -8.96 -7.52 14.36
CA LEU A 55 -9.72 -8.55 13.64
C LEU A 55 -10.84 -7.96 12.80
N GLU A 56 -11.60 -7.01 13.36
CA GLU A 56 -12.69 -6.34 12.64
C GLU A 56 -12.17 -5.46 11.50
N LEU A 57 -11.09 -4.70 11.73
CA LEU A 57 -10.46 -3.88 10.68
C LEU A 57 -9.98 -4.77 9.52
N GLN A 58 -9.31 -5.87 9.83
CA GLN A 58 -8.82 -6.80 8.83
C GLN A 58 -9.98 -7.42 8.04
N ARG A 59 -11.02 -7.90 8.70
CA ARG A 59 -12.22 -8.44 8.05
C ARG A 59 -12.87 -7.40 7.13
N TYR A 60 -13.08 -6.18 7.64
CA TYR A 60 -13.71 -5.11 6.87
C TYR A 60 -12.91 -4.74 5.61
N ALA A 61 -11.60 -4.66 5.70
CA ALA A 61 -10.75 -4.35 4.55
C ALA A 61 -10.77 -5.48 3.50
N ALA A 62 -10.79 -6.75 3.93
CA ALA A 62 -10.91 -7.88 3.04
C ALA A 62 -12.25 -7.85 2.27
N GLU A 63 -13.36 -7.60 2.97
CA GLU A 63 -14.70 -7.46 2.38
C GLU A 63 -14.76 -6.27 1.39
N LEU A 64 -14.17 -5.13 1.75
CA LEU A 64 -14.17 -3.92 0.92
C LEU A 64 -13.49 -4.12 -0.44
N LEU A 65 -12.44 -4.96 -0.48
CA LEU A 65 -11.69 -5.28 -1.69
C LEU A 65 -12.10 -6.61 -2.34
N ASP A 66 -13.08 -7.32 -1.78
CA ASP A 66 -13.52 -8.65 -2.22
C ASP A 66 -12.36 -9.66 -2.29
N LYS A 67 -11.59 -9.73 -1.20
CA LYS A 67 -10.50 -10.67 -0.99
C LYS A 67 -10.78 -11.54 0.24
N GLU A 68 -10.02 -12.63 0.41
CA GLU A 68 -10.27 -13.60 1.46
C GLU A 68 -9.84 -13.15 2.85
N ALA A 69 -8.73 -12.40 2.94
CA ALA A 69 -8.15 -11.99 4.21
C ALA A 69 -7.34 -10.69 4.09
N SER A 70 -7.05 -10.10 5.24
CA SER A 70 -6.09 -9.00 5.33
C SER A 70 -5.23 -9.08 6.58
N LEU A 71 -4.15 -8.29 6.60
CA LEU A 71 -3.21 -8.22 7.72
C LEU A 71 -2.80 -6.78 7.97
N PHE A 72 -2.87 -6.34 9.23
CA PHE A 72 -2.49 -4.99 9.65
C PHE A 72 -0.97 -4.84 9.82
N PHE A 73 -0.44 -3.70 9.39
CA PHE A 73 0.97 -3.32 9.44
C PHE A 73 1.17 -1.92 9.99
N PRO A 74 2.33 -1.62 10.63
CA PRO A 74 2.64 -0.26 11.10
C PRO A 74 2.87 0.73 9.95
N SER A 75 3.25 0.28 8.76
CA SER A 75 3.55 1.16 7.62
C SER A 75 3.26 0.48 6.27
N GLY A 76 3.04 1.31 5.22
CA GLY A 76 2.92 0.84 3.84
C GLY A 76 4.18 0.16 3.33
N THR A 77 5.36 0.69 3.67
CA THR A 77 6.65 0.09 3.32
C THR A 77 6.77 -1.35 3.85
N GLN A 78 6.37 -1.59 5.11
CA GLN A 78 6.41 -2.95 5.65
C GLN A 78 5.36 -3.85 4.99
N SER A 79 4.19 -3.32 4.66
CA SER A 79 3.13 -4.05 3.93
C SER A 79 3.62 -4.47 2.54
N ASN A 80 4.17 -3.54 1.75
CA ASN A 80 4.71 -3.83 0.42
C ASN A 80 5.88 -4.80 0.46
N LEU A 81 6.85 -4.58 1.35
CA LEU A 81 7.96 -5.50 1.56
C LEU A 81 7.48 -6.91 1.88
N THR A 82 6.51 -7.03 2.80
CA THR A 82 5.92 -8.31 3.17
C THR A 82 5.20 -8.97 2.00
N ALA A 83 4.49 -8.20 1.18
CA ALA A 83 3.83 -8.71 -0.03
C ALA A 83 4.87 -9.28 -1.01
N ILE A 84 5.92 -8.53 -1.33
CA ILE A 84 6.98 -8.99 -2.24
C ILE A 84 7.62 -10.28 -1.71
N LEU A 85 7.96 -10.34 -0.41
CA LEU A 85 8.56 -11.52 0.20
C LEU A 85 7.58 -12.70 0.34
N SER A 86 6.27 -12.46 0.25
CA SER A 86 5.25 -13.53 0.25
C SER A 86 5.10 -14.18 -1.13
N HIS A 87 5.41 -13.43 -2.19
CA HIS A 87 5.32 -13.90 -3.58
C HIS A 87 6.66 -14.37 -4.15
N CYS A 88 7.77 -13.79 -3.69
CA CYS A 88 9.11 -14.10 -4.20
C CYS A 88 9.99 -14.74 -3.12
N GLN A 89 10.84 -15.67 -3.55
CA GLN A 89 11.91 -16.25 -2.75
C GLN A 89 13.25 -15.60 -3.10
N ARG A 90 14.28 -15.89 -2.29
CA ARG A 90 15.66 -15.48 -2.57
C ARG A 90 16.10 -16.01 -3.94
N GLY A 91 16.64 -15.12 -4.77
CA GLY A 91 17.11 -15.45 -6.12
C GLY A 91 16.04 -15.32 -7.20
N GLU A 92 14.77 -15.16 -6.82
CA GLU A 92 13.70 -14.78 -7.75
C GLU A 92 13.66 -13.27 -7.95
N GLU A 93 12.89 -12.78 -8.93
CA GLU A 93 12.80 -11.36 -9.21
C GLU A 93 11.36 -10.86 -9.35
N ALA A 94 11.20 -9.55 -9.06
CA ALA A 94 9.98 -8.79 -9.27
C ALA A 94 10.19 -7.73 -10.35
N LEU A 95 9.23 -7.62 -11.28
CA LEU A 95 9.12 -6.53 -12.24
C LEU A 95 8.43 -5.35 -11.55
N ILE A 96 9.02 -4.17 -11.59
CA ILE A 96 8.53 -2.98 -10.85
C ILE A 96 8.74 -1.75 -11.73
N GLY A 97 7.78 -0.83 -11.78
CA GLY A 97 7.97 0.46 -12.45
C GLY A 97 9.17 1.23 -11.88
N ARG A 98 9.99 1.80 -12.77
CA ARG A 98 11.25 2.47 -12.40
C ARG A 98 11.08 3.48 -11.27
N ASP A 99 10.03 4.30 -11.31
CA ASP A 99 9.78 5.37 -10.36
C ASP A 99 8.70 5.02 -9.31
N TYR A 100 8.27 3.73 -9.25
CA TYR A 100 7.33 3.28 -8.24
C TYR A 100 7.94 3.33 -6.84
N HIS A 101 7.08 3.53 -5.85
CA HIS A 101 7.47 3.66 -4.45
C HIS A 101 8.27 2.45 -3.96
N THR A 102 7.81 1.24 -4.29
CA THR A 102 8.46 -0.02 -3.95
C THR A 102 9.88 -0.17 -4.53
N ASN A 103 10.18 0.54 -5.62
CA ASN A 103 11.53 0.55 -6.20
C ASN A 103 12.43 1.64 -5.61
N LEU A 104 11.92 2.87 -5.42
CA LEU A 104 12.75 4.03 -5.09
C LEU A 104 12.77 4.40 -3.60
N TYR A 105 11.63 4.24 -2.90
CA TYR A 105 11.44 4.88 -1.60
C TYR A 105 11.39 3.90 -0.41
N GLU A 106 11.66 2.61 -0.65
CA GLU A 106 11.62 1.55 0.38
C GLU A 106 13.01 0.99 0.69
N ALA A 107 14.07 1.79 0.46
CA ALA A 107 15.46 1.46 0.78
C ALA A 107 15.94 0.09 0.24
N ARG A 108 15.33 -0.38 -0.87
CA ARG A 108 15.63 -1.70 -1.48
C ARG A 108 15.41 -2.86 -0.51
N GLY A 109 14.44 -2.74 0.41
CA GLY A 109 14.19 -3.73 1.46
C GLY A 109 13.99 -5.15 0.91
N ALA A 110 13.30 -5.34 -0.21
CA ALA A 110 13.10 -6.64 -0.83
C ALA A 110 14.42 -7.31 -1.26
N SER A 111 15.36 -6.53 -1.78
CA SER A 111 16.70 -7.07 -2.14
C SER A 111 17.55 -7.30 -0.89
N VAL A 112 17.56 -6.36 0.06
CA VAL A 112 18.42 -6.41 1.26
C VAL A 112 18.00 -7.55 2.19
N LEU A 113 16.71 -7.68 2.49
CA LEU A 113 16.18 -8.64 3.46
C LEU A 113 15.74 -9.96 2.81
N GLY A 114 15.14 -9.89 1.63
CA GLY A 114 14.60 -11.04 0.92
C GLY A 114 15.58 -11.67 -0.07
N GLY A 115 16.58 -10.93 -0.55
CA GLY A 115 17.44 -11.37 -1.65
C GLY A 115 16.68 -11.48 -2.97
N VAL A 116 15.58 -10.71 -3.10
CA VAL A 116 14.78 -10.66 -4.32
C VAL A 116 15.42 -9.70 -5.32
N GLY A 117 15.58 -10.14 -6.56
CA GLY A 117 16.01 -9.30 -7.67
C GLY A 117 14.91 -8.26 -7.99
N ILE A 118 15.32 -7.04 -8.32
CA ILE A 118 14.41 -5.99 -8.80
C ILE A 118 14.76 -5.69 -10.25
N CYS A 119 13.78 -5.89 -11.14
CA CYS A 119 13.88 -5.53 -12.55
C CYS A 119 13.01 -4.26 -12.79
N PRO A 120 13.62 -3.06 -12.86
CA PRO A 120 12.89 -1.83 -13.09
C PRO A 120 12.44 -1.74 -14.55
N ILE A 121 11.15 -1.45 -14.77
CA ILE A 121 10.56 -1.24 -16.09
C ILE A 121 10.35 0.25 -16.32
N ASP A 122 10.65 0.72 -17.53
CA ASP A 122 10.38 2.11 -17.90
C ASP A 122 8.87 2.36 -17.98
N MET A 123 8.48 3.58 -17.67
CA MET A 123 7.08 3.99 -17.59
C MET A 123 6.77 4.99 -18.69
N ASN A 124 5.50 5.08 -19.07
CA ASN A 124 5.03 6.17 -19.90
C ASN A 124 4.97 7.49 -19.10
N GLU A 125 4.71 8.60 -19.78
CA GLU A 125 4.63 9.94 -19.19
C GLU A 125 3.56 10.09 -18.09
N ASN A 126 2.59 9.19 -18.04
CA ASN A 126 1.54 9.14 -17.01
C ASN A 126 1.85 8.16 -15.86
N GLY A 127 3.07 7.61 -15.81
CA GLY A 127 3.49 6.68 -14.77
C GLY A 127 3.01 5.24 -14.95
N GLY A 128 2.32 4.92 -16.04
CA GLY A 128 1.86 3.56 -16.32
C GLY A 128 2.94 2.71 -16.99
N LEU A 129 2.91 1.41 -16.77
CA LEU A 129 3.78 0.46 -17.48
C LEU A 129 3.24 0.24 -18.91
N ILE A 130 4.14 0.12 -19.87
CA ILE A 130 3.81 -0.26 -21.23
C ILE A 130 3.78 -1.79 -21.29
N LEU A 131 2.68 -2.35 -21.83
CA LEU A 131 2.43 -3.80 -21.82
C LEU A 131 3.55 -4.59 -22.51
N ASP A 132 3.97 -4.17 -23.71
CA ASP A 132 4.99 -4.87 -24.49
C ASP A 132 6.36 -4.80 -23.80
N ASP A 133 6.69 -3.68 -23.18
CA ASP A 133 7.94 -3.51 -22.43
C ASP A 133 7.93 -4.43 -21.20
N MET A 134 6.85 -4.46 -20.44
CA MET A 134 6.70 -5.36 -19.29
C MET A 134 6.84 -6.81 -19.70
N VAL A 135 6.18 -7.21 -20.78
CA VAL A 135 6.24 -8.59 -21.30
C VAL A 135 7.67 -8.96 -21.74
N SER A 136 8.39 -8.04 -22.37
CA SER A 136 9.78 -8.27 -22.83
C SER A 136 10.78 -8.48 -21.69
N GLN A 137 10.45 -8.02 -20.48
CA GLN A 137 11.31 -8.21 -19.30
C GLN A 137 11.08 -9.54 -18.57
N ILE A 138 10.02 -10.27 -18.90
CA ILE A 138 9.78 -11.61 -18.33
C ILE A 138 10.81 -12.58 -18.98
N LYS A 139 11.62 -13.17 -18.13
CA LYS A 139 12.72 -14.04 -18.56
C LYS A 139 12.23 -15.45 -18.85
N ASP A 140 12.89 -16.10 -19.80
CA ASP A 140 12.70 -17.51 -20.07
C ASP A 140 13.24 -18.38 -18.91
N ASP A 141 12.76 -19.60 -18.81
CA ASP A 141 13.27 -20.60 -17.85
C ASP A 141 14.64 -21.09 -18.31
N ASP A 142 15.69 -20.34 -17.98
CA ASP A 142 17.06 -20.57 -18.33
C ASP A 142 17.96 -20.33 -17.09
N PRO A 143 18.90 -21.24 -16.75
CA PRO A 143 19.74 -21.12 -15.55
C PRO A 143 20.62 -19.86 -15.50
N HIS A 144 20.73 -19.10 -16.61
CA HIS A 144 21.45 -17.82 -16.63
C HIS A 144 20.62 -16.66 -16.07
N TYR A 145 19.31 -16.82 -15.87
CA TYR A 145 18.42 -15.74 -15.46
C TYR A 145 17.80 -16.02 -14.10
N ALA A 146 17.44 -14.93 -13.40
CA ALA A 146 16.56 -15.03 -12.25
C ALA A 146 15.14 -15.41 -12.72
N VAL A 147 14.43 -16.19 -11.92
CA VAL A 147 13.05 -16.57 -12.22
C VAL A 147 12.13 -15.39 -11.91
N THR A 148 11.45 -14.85 -12.92
CA THR A 148 10.48 -13.77 -12.74
C THR A 148 9.18 -14.31 -12.11
N LYS A 149 8.77 -13.78 -10.95
CA LYS A 149 7.63 -14.28 -10.16
C LYS A 149 6.55 -13.27 -9.88
N LEU A 150 6.87 -12.00 -9.91
CA LEU A 150 5.95 -10.96 -9.44
C LEU A 150 5.96 -9.77 -10.39
N LEU A 151 4.78 -9.22 -10.67
CA LEU A 151 4.59 -7.89 -11.22
C LEU A 151 4.07 -6.98 -10.09
N CYS A 152 4.82 -5.92 -9.77
CA CYS A 152 4.37 -4.86 -8.88
C CYS A 152 3.78 -3.70 -9.69
N LEU A 153 2.55 -3.35 -9.41
CA LEU A 153 1.83 -2.20 -9.95
C LEU A 153 1.64 -1.15 -8.85
N GLU A 154 1.34 0.08 -9.22
CA GLU A 154 1.05 1.16 -8.29
C GLU A 154 -0.14 1.99 -8.79
N ASN A 155 -1.04 2.37 -7.88
CA ASN A 155 -2.15 3.28 -8.15
C ASN A 155 -2.56 4.03 -6.86
N THR A 156 -2.35 5.34 -6.80
CA THR A 156 -1.91 6.30 -7.84
C THR A 156 -0.39 6.39 -7.93
N VAL A 157 0.14 6.59 -9.12
CA VAL A 157 1.58 6.84 -9.33
C VAL A 157 1.85 8.34 -9.28
N SER A 158 2.58 8.81 -8.29
CA SER A 158 2.88 10.23 -8.09
C SER A 158 1.64 11.14 -8.19
N GLY A 159 0.49 10.67 -7.69
CA GLY A 159 -0.80 11.36 -7.76
C GLY A 159 -1.61 11.12 -9.03
N GLN A 160 -1.07 10.45 -10.03
CA GLN A 160 -1.79 10.13 -11.27
C GLN A 160 -2.52 8.80 -11.16
N VAL A 161 -3.83 8.81 -11.40
CA VAL A 161 -4.66 7.61 -11.42
C VAL A 161 -4.37 6.79 -12.69
N GLN A 162 -4.03 5.53 -12.52
CA GLN A 162 -3.77 4.64 -13.63
C GLN A 162 -5.07 4.09 -14.21
N PRO A 163 -5.23 4.08 -15.56
CA PRO A 163 -6.44 3.55 -16.18
C PRO A 163 -6.66 2.07 -15.85
N GLN A 164 -7.83 1.71 -15.32
CA GLN A 164 -8.13 0.34 -14.92
C GLN A 164 -7.95 -0.68 -16.05
N LYS A 165 -8.32 -0.29 -17.27
CA LYS A 165 -8.13 -1.14 -18.46
C LYS A 165 -6.67 -1.52 -18.70
N GLN A 166 -5.74 -0.61 -18.39
CA GLN A 166 -4.31 -0.86 -18.52
C GLN A 166 -3.82 -1.79 -17.39
N ILE A 167 -4.23 -1.54 -16.15
CA ILE A 167 -3.95 -2.44 -15.00
C ILE A 167 -4.44 -3.86 -15.31
N ASP A 168 -5.66 -4.01 -15.81
CA ASP A 168 -6.24 -5.30 -16.17
C ASP A 168 -5.45 -6.02 -17.26
N ALA A 169 -5.00 -5.29 -18.29
CA ALA A 169 -4.20 -5.86 -19.37
C ALA A 169 -2.83 -6.36 -18.88
N LEU A 170 -2.15 -5.57 -18.07
CA LEU A 170 -0.87 -5.92 -17.44
C LEU A 170 -1.01 -7.16 -16.53
N ALA A 171 -2.02 -7.15 -15.66
CA ALA A 171 -2.29 -8.26 -14.74
C ALA A 171 -2.61 -9.56 -15.51
N LYS A 172 -3.46 -9.47 -16.53
CA LYS A 172 -3.78 -10.64 -17.39
C LYS A 172 -2.55 -11.20 -18.10
N ALA A 173 -1.67 -10.34 -18.60
CA ALA A 173 -0.44 -10.77 -19.25
C ALA A 173 0.54 -11.40 -18.27
N ALA A 174 0.66 -10.88 -17.06
CA ALA A 174 1.47 -11.44 -15.97
C ALA A 174 0.95 -12.83 -15.55
N HIS A 175 -0.34 -12.95 -15.26
CA HIS A 175 -0.97 -14.23 -14.91
C HIS A 175 -0.84 -15.27 -16.02
N GLY A 176 -0.98 -14.87 -17.31
CA GLY A 176 -0.78 -15.75 -18.44
C GLY A 176 0.64 -16.33 -18.57
N ARG A 177 1.59 -15.80 -17.79
CA ARG A 177 2.98 -16.25 -17.70
C ARG A 177 3.37 -16.81 -16.30
N GLY A 178 2.36 -17.01 -15.45
CA GLY A 178 2.54 -17.60 -14.12
C GLY A 178 3.13 -16.64 -13.08
N LEU A 179 3.11 -15.32 -13.32
CA LEU A 179 3.48 -14.32 -12.34
C LEU A 179 2.27 -13.97 -11.45
N SER A 180 2.55 -13.68 -10.19
CA SER A 180 1.58 -13.00 -9.32
C SER A 180 1.59 -11.49 -9.58
N VAL A 181 0.54 -10.79 -9.14
CA VAL A 181 0.39 -9.33 -9.27
C VAL A 181 0.15 -8.72 -7.90
N HIS A 182 1.06 -7.82 -7.49
CA HIS A 182 0.90 -6.98 -6.31
C HIS A 182 0.58 -5.54 -6.71
N LEU A 183 -0.41 -4.93 -6.03
CA LEU A 183 -0.74 -3.53 -6.21
C LEU A 183 -0.35 -2.73 -4.95
N ASP A 184 0.61 -1.81 -5.09
CA ASP A 184 0.73 -0.72 -4.13
C ASP A 184 -0.45 0.24 -4.33
N GLY A 185 -1.45 0.07 -3.49
CA GLY A 185 -2.66 0.89 -3.45
C GLY A 185 -2.63 1.92 -2.31
N ALA A 186 -1.45 2.48 -2.01
CA ALA A 186 -1.31 3.44 -0.91
C ALA A 186 -2.32 4.59 -0.96
N ARG A 187 -2.78 4.95 -2.17
CA ARG A 187 -3.85 5.94 -2.41
C ARG A 187 -4.99 5.38 -3.25
N LEU A 188 -5.31 4.10 -3.07
CA LEU A 188 -6.38 3.39 -3.78
C LEU A 188 -7.73 4.12 -3.68
N PHE A 189 -8.04 4.69 -2.51
CA PHE A 189 -9.31 5.39 -2.31
C PHE A 189 -9.37 6.74 -3.02
N ASN A 190 -8.25 7.40 -3.27
CA ASN A 190 -8.20 8.56 -4.17
C ASN A 190 -8.50 8.12 -5.61
N ALA A 191 -7.94 6.99 -6.06
CA ALA A 191 -8.26 6.43 -7.37
C ALA A 191 -9.75 6.03 -7.49
N HIS A 192 -10.33 5.46 -6.42
CA HIS A 192 -11.77 5.16 -6.32
C HIS A 192 -12.63 6.41 -6.52
N ILE A 193 -12.39 7.45 -5.74
CA ILE A 193 -13.15 8.71 -5.82
C ILE A 193 -12.99 9.38 -7.20
N HIS A 194 -11.77 9.37 -7.76
CA HIS A 194 -11.51 10.00 -9.06
C HIS A 194 -12.17 9.24 -10.22
N SER A 195 -12.08 7.91 -10.23
CA SER A 195 -12.55 7.08 -11.35
C SER A 195 -14.03 6.70 -11.26
N GLY A 196 -14.63 6.75 -10.07
CA GLY A 196 -15.97 6.22 -9.79
C GLY A 196 -16.04 4.69 -9.73
N LEU A 197 -14.92 3.97 -9.96
CA LEU A 197 -14.86 2.52 -9.81
C LEU A 197 -14.78 2.14 -8.34
N SER A 198 -15.45 1.09 -7.92
CA SER A 198 -15.36 0.57 -6.55
C SER A 198 -13.96 0.05 -6.24
N PRO A 199 -13.54 0.01 -4.95
CA PRO A 199 -12.27 -0.59 -4.56
C PRO A 199 -12.11 -2.04 -5.05
N LYS A 200 -13.18 -2.82 -5.03
CA LYS A 200 -13.25 -4.18 -5.59
C LYS A 200 -12.91 -4.21 -7.09
N GLU A 201 -13.48 -3.30 -7.89
CA GLU A 201 -13.21 -3.22 -9.33
C GLU A 201 -11.76 -2.81 -9.60
N LEU A 202 -11.20 -1.88 -8.83
CA LEU A 202 -9.82 -1.42 -8.96
C LEU A 202 -8.79 -2.50 -8.64
N THR A 203 -9.16 -3.50 -7.82
CA THR A 203 -8.22 -4.53 -7.32
C THR A 203 -8.51 -5.94 -7.83
N ARG A 204 -9.53 -6.10 -8.70
CA ARG A 204 -10.07 -7.41 -9.11
C ARG A 204 -9.03 -8.40 -9.66
N ASN A 205 -8.02 -7.89 -10.39
CA ASN A 205 -7.00 -8.70 -11.04
C ASN A 205 -5.64 -8.68 -10.29
N CYS A 206 -5.61 -8.18 -9.04
CA CYS A 206 -4.42 -8.19 -8.21
C CYS A 206 -4.49 -9.32 -7.18
N ASP A 207 -3.40 -10.10 -7.03
CA ASP A 207 -3.33 -11.18 -6.05
C ASP A 207 -3.13 -10.65 -4.63
N SER A 208 -2.44 -9.53 -4.49
CA SER A 208 -2.30 -8.83 -3.22
C SER A 208 -2.34 -7.31 -3.42
N VAL A 209 -2.84 -6.60 -2.40
CA VAL A 209 -3.01 -5.14 -2.42
C VAL A 209 -2.58 -4.57 -1.09
N SER A 210 -1.69 -3.58 -1.10
CA SER A 210 -1.40 -2.75 0.07
C SER A 210 -2.24 -1.49 0.04
N ILE A 211 -2.89 -1.14 1.15
CA ILE A 211 -3.61 0.14 1.32
C ILE A 211 -3.06 0.89 2.53
N CYS A 212 -2.81 2.19 2.40
CA CYS A 212 -2.40 3.02 3.53
C CYS A 212 -3.61 3.68 4.20
N LEU A 213 -3.60 3.70 5.53
CA LEU A 213 -4.58 4.38 6.37
C LEU A 213 -4.09 5.77 6.80
N SER A 214 -2.76 5.96 6.82
CA SER A 214 -2.03 7.10 7.40
C SER A 214 -1.65 8.18 6.36
N LYS A 215 -2.53 8.44 5.40
CA LYS A 215 -2.39 9.49 4.39
C LYS A 215 -3.69 10.33 4.37
N GLY A 216 -4.26 10.62 3.23
CA GLY A 216 -5.51 11.37 3.11
C GLY A 216 -6.69 10.82 3.94
N LEU A 217 -6.66 9.54 4.29
CA LEU A 217 -7.63 8.93 5.21
C LEU A 217 -7.47 9.37 6.68
N GLY A 218 -6.35 9.96 7.05
CA GLY A 218 -6.14 10.63 8.34
C GLY A 218 -5.84 9.74 9.54
N ALA A 219 -5.71 8.41 9.40
CA ALA A 219 -5.24 7.61 10.53
C ALA A 219 -3.78 7.95 10.87
N PRO A 220 -3.40 7.96 12.17
CA PRO A 220 -2.05 8.39 12.56
C PRO A 220 -0.96 7.41 12.11
N VAL A 221 -1.30 6.15 12.01
CA VAL A 221 -0.39 5.03 11.66
C VAL A 221 -1.20 3.92 11.01
N GLY A 222 -0.58 3.17 10.11
CA GLY A 222 -1.09 1.89 9.69
C GLY A 222 -1.33 1.73 8.20
N SER A 223 -1.24 0.48 7.80
CA SER A 223 -1.53 -0.02 6.46
C SER A 223 -2.09 -1.44 6.55
N LEU A 224 -2.72 -1.89 5.49
CA LEU A 224 -3.24 -3.26 5.39
C LEU A 224 -2.71 -3.91 4.12
N LEU A 225 -2.27 -5.16 4.23
CA LEU A 225 -2.08 -6.06 3.10
C LEU A 225 -3.34 -6.91 2.97
N VAL A 226 -3.96 -6.90 1.79
CA VAL A 226 -5.21 -7.62 1.50
C VAL A 226 -4.94 -8.64 0.40
N SER A 227 -5.30 -9.92 0.61
CA SER A 227 -4.96 -11.00 -0.31
C SER A 227 -5.76 -12.29 -0.02
N SER A 228 -5.30 -13.42 -0.60
CA SER A 228 -5.78 -14.75 -0.25
C SER A 228 -5.31 -15.18 1.15
N ASN A 229 -6.01 -16.14 1.75
CA ASN A 229 -5.63 -16.75 3.03
C ASN A 229 -4.20 -17.32 2.99
N GLU A 230 -3.78 -17.91 1.87
CA GLU A 230 -2.45 -18.48 1.71
C GLU A 230 -1.36 -17.42 1.80
N VAL A 231 -1.52 -16.31 1.06
CA VAL A 231 -0.55 -15.19 1.07
C VAL A 231 -0.52 -14.53 2.44
N ILE A 232 -1.67 -14.32 3.09
CA ILE A 232 -1.75 -13.72 4.43
C ILE A 232 -1.10 -14.63 5.49
N ALA A 233 -1.22 -15.94 5.38
CA ALA A 233 -0.54 -16.87 6.29
C ALA A 233 1.00 -16.78 6.18
N LYS A 234 1.54 -16.62 4.97
CA LYS A 234 2.97 -16.32 4.76
C LYS A 234 3.34 -14.93 5.31
N ALA A 235 2.53 -13.94 4.99
CA ALA A 235 2.71 -12.55 5.43
C ALA A 235 2.78 -12.40 6.96
N LYS A 236 1.97 -13.14 7.72
CA LYS A 236 2.03 -13.16 9.20
C LYS A 236 3.42 -13.53 9.72
N ARG A 237 4.08 -14.53 9.14
CA ARG A 237 5.43 -14.95 9.53
C ARG A 237 6.47 -13.90 9.16
N ILE A 238 6.37 -13.32 7.96
CA ILE A 238 7.28 -12.27 7.49
C ILE A 238 7.11 -11.01 8.34
N ARG A 239 5.87 -10.58 8.63
CA ARG A 239 5.58 -9.47 9.56
C ARG A 239 6.26 -9.68 10.91
N LYS A 240 6.23 -10.92 11.44
CA LYS A 240 6.92 -11.25 12.71
C LYS A 240 8.42 -11.09 12.62
N ILE A 241 9.05 -11.58 11.53
CA ILE A 241 10.49 -11.45 11.28
C ILE A 241 10.89 -9.98 11.19
N LEU A 242 10.07 -9.15 10.54
CA LEU A 242 10.31 -7.72 10.34
C LEU A 242 9.98 -6.87 11.59
N GLY A 243 9.59 -7.48 12.71
CA GLY A 243 9.24 -6.76 13.93
C GLY A 243 7.91 -6.00 13.90
N GLY A 244 7.06 -6.27 12.91
CA GLY A 244 5.77 -5.61 12.72
C GLY A 244 4.59 -6.21 13.50
N SER A 245 4.80 -7.28 14.25
CA SER A 245 3.77 -7.82 15.15
C SER A 245 3.76 -7.03 16.45
N MET A 246 2.64 -6.41 16.74
CA MET A 246 2.43 -5.58 17.93
C MET A 246 1.50 -6.31 18.91
N ARG A 247 1.25 -5.74 20.09
CA ARG A 247 0.40 -6.34 21.13
C ARG A 247 -0.99 -5.71 21.07
N GLN A 248 -1.32 -4.80 21.96
CA GLN A 248 -2.63 -4.13 22.04
C GLN A 248 -2.74 -3.04 20.97
N VAL A 249 -2.60 -3.41 19.72
CA VAL A 249 -2.54 -2.47 18.59
C VAL A 249 -3.92 -2.00 18.14
N GLY A 250 -4.98 -2.55 18.71
CA GLY A 250 -6.35 -2.07 18.55
C GLY A 250 -6.50 -0.58 18.83
N VAL A 251 -5.65 -0.01 19.68
CA VAL A 251 -5.54 1.45 19.88
C VAL A 251 -5.37 2.20 18.55
N ILE A 252 -4.59 1.65 17.63
CA ILE A 252 -4.36 2.26 16.31
C ILE A 252 -5.34 1.71 15.27
N ALA A 253 -5.68 0.42 15.35
CA ALA A 253 -6.59 -0.21 14.41
C ALA A 253 -7.99 0.43 14.45
N SER A 254 -8.45 0.91 15.63
CA SER A 254 -9.71 1.67 15.76
C SER A 254 -9.70 2.95 14.93
N CYS A 255 -8.59 3.66 14.86
CA CYS A 255 -8.42 4.80 13.94
C CYS A 255 -8.49 4.36 12.47
N GLY A 256 -7.90 3.23 12.14
CA GLY A 256 -7.96 2.66 10.79
C GLY A 256 -9.41 2.31 10.38
N MET A 257 -10.16 1.71 11.29
CA MET A 257 -11.58 1.40 11.07
C MET A 257 -12.41 2.69 10.89
N TYR A 258 -12.17 3.70 11.72
CA TYR A 258 -12.79 5.01 11.56
C TYR A 258 -12.49 5.62 10.19
N ALA A 259 -11.22 5.58 9.78
CA ALA A 259 -10.74 6.09 8.50
C ALA A 259 -11.47 5.43 7.31
N LEU A 260 -11.57 4.11 7.28
CA LEU A 260 -12.22 3.38 6.20
C LEU A 260 -13.74 3.62 6.16
N LYS A 261 -14.39 3.78 7.32
CA LYS A 261 -15.84 3.99 7.38
C LYS A 261 -16.28 5.44 7.09
N ASN A 262 -15.46 6.43 7.46
CA ASN A 262 -15.91 7.81 7.49
C ASN A 262 -15.13 8.73 6.55
N ASN A 263 -13.89 8.43 6.19
CA ASN A 263 -13.02 9.38 5.50
C ASN A 263 -12.81 9.10 4.00
N ILE A 264 -13.29 7.97 3.47
CA ILE A 264 -13.15 7.67 2.03
C ILE A 264 -13.90 8.72 1.20
N ALA A 265 -15.17 8.98 1.51
CA ALA A 265 -15.97 9.96 0.76
C ALA A 265 -15.41 11.40 0.88
N ARG A 266 -14.78 11.74 2.01
CA ARG A 266 -14.18 13.05 2.25
C ARG A 266 -13.02 13.37 1.28
N LEU A 267 -12.38 12.36 0.71
CA LEU A 267 -11.31 12.57 -0.29
C LEU A 267 -11.79 13.36 -1.52
N GLN A 268 -13.11 13.41 -1.76
CA GLN A 268 -13.67 14.26 -2.80
C GLN A 268 -13.38 15.75 -2.54
N GLU A 269 -13.44 16.20 -1.28
CA GLU A 269 -13.11 17.59 -0.90
C GLU A 269 -11.64 17.91 -1.20
N ASP A 270 -10.72 16.95 -0.92
CA ASP A 270 -9.30 17.11 -1.22
C ASP A 270 -9.08 17.28 -2.74
N HIS A 271 -9.80 16.52 -3.57
CA HIS A 271 -9.73 16.63 -5.03
C HIS A 271 -10.31 17.96 -5.54
N GLU A 272 -11.39 18.45 -4.95
CA GLU A 272 -11.99 19.73 -5.30
C GLU A 272 -11.07 20.89 -4.92
N ASN A 273 -10.48 20.86 -3.72
CA ASN A 273 -9.51 21.84 -3.28
C ASN A 273 -8.25 21.87 -4.18
N ALA A 274 -7.76 20.70 -4.56
CA ALA A 274 -6.63 20.59 -5.48
C ALA A 274 -6.92 21.23 -6.85
N LYS A 275 -8.14 21.04 -7.38
CA LYS A 275 -8.56 21.69 -8.64
C LYS A 275 -8.67 23.21 -8.53
N LEU A 276 -8.99 23.75 -7.35
CA LEU A 276 -9.03 25.19 -7.14
C LEU A 276 -7.63 25.82 -7.09
N LEU A 277 -6.61 25.03 -6.71
CA LEU A 277 -5.23 25.49 -6.62
C LEU A 277 -4.48 25.38 -7.94
N ALA A 278 -4.90 24.51 -8.85
CA ALA A 278 -4.28 24.27 -10.16
C ALA A 278 -4.72 25.32 -11.20
#